data_d1e7aa319098b88a2422f860784825ea
#
_entry.id   d1e7aa319098b88a2422f860784825ea
#
_cell.length_a   1.000
_cell.length_b   1.000
_cell.length_c   1.000
_cell.angle_alpha   90.00
_cell.angle_beta   90.00
_cell.angle_gamma   90.00
#
_symmetry.space_group_name_H-M   'P 1'
#
loop_
_entity.id
_entity.type
_entity.pdbx_description
1 polymer ?
#
loop_
_entity_poly.entity_id
_entity_poly.type
_entity_poly.pdbx_seq_one_letter_code
_entity_poly.pdbx_strand_id
1 'polypeptide(L)'
;MASSQAIWNEYMNLSRVHYSADDFYDQSFVNRIGEAQKNIDNLVNKRNDVDAKRLQAEDSYNTFFGNMRDYSSLNDEAEDKFGVKTSMDNYEKSKYAVAAVEQSLSALPSTINRNSNMVLTQSQRELAYNTAADKWTQRMNTEKQAASQYEQAWKNARENANAYAEQLYGQQKSDLESLSLAWAGQSELWKKTSDQINEAEAFKWQVKSDYRDWQWNQANIKNQYARAKAQDAFNRYIIQLQYENVARQEEYGKRMAELELQRQQSEERMAQMIANRYYRQQEARQTASAVNSGGLLGRLAYFSQSK
;
A
#
# COMPACT_ATOMS: atom_id res chain seq x y z
N MET A 1 64.23 14.25 -43.35
CA MET A 1 63.85 13.63 -42.08
C MET A 1 63.41 14.75 -41.11
N ALA A 2 62.40 14.54 -40.29
CA ALA A 2 62.03 15.54 -39.28
C ALA A 2 63.17 15.64 -38.27
N SER A 3 63.45 16.85 -37.72
CA SER A 3 64.52 17.02 -36.70
C SER A 3 64.08 16.34 -35.39
N SER A 4 65.06 15.92 -34.58
CA SER A 4 64.79 15.36 -33.24
C SER A 4 63.89 16.27 -32.42
N GLN A 5 64.07 17.60 -32.51
CA GLN A 5 63.24 18.60 -31.84
C GLN A 5 61.77 18.56 -32.29
N ALA A 6 61.51 18.34 -33.61
CA ALA A 6 60.16 18.25 -34.09
C ALA A 6 59.41 17.01 -33.58
N ILE A 7 60.13 15.84 -33.56
CA ILE A 7 59.59 14.60 -33.02
C ILE A 7 59.40 14.69 -31.51
N TRP A 8 60.30 15.36 -30.80
CA TRP A 8 60.13 15.66 -29.37
C TRP A 8 58.90 16.50 -29.08
N ASN A 9 58.66 17.53 -29.85
CA ASN A 9 57.46 18.37 -29.71
C ASN A 9 56.18 17.57 -29.99
N GLU A 10 56.22 16.66 -30.99
CA GLU A 10 55.12 15.74 -31.27
C GLU A 10 54.85 14.84 -30.02
N TYR A 11 55.90 14.23 -29.46
CA TYR A 11 55.81 13.44 -28.26
C TYR A 11 55.20 14.24 -27.08
N MET A 12 55.73 15.42 -26.79
CA MET A 12 55.25 16.29 -25.70
C MET A 12 53.79 16.70 -25.87
N ASN A 13 53.34 16.94 -27.10
CA ASN A 13 51.95 17.22 -27.38
C ASN A 13 51.07 15.96 -27.12
N LEU A 14 51.47 14.80 -27.61
CA LEU A 14 50.73 13.56 -27.47
C LEU A 14 50.73 13.08 -25.99
N SER A 15 51.82 13.27 -25.26
CA SER A 15 51.93 12.86 -23.84
C SER A 15 51.03 13.69 -22.91
N ARG A 16 50.62 14.89 -23.32
CA ARG A 16 49.68 15.76 -22.58
C ARG A 16 48.22 15.53 -22.92
N VAL A 17 47.95 14.70 -23.93
CA VAL A 17 46.57 14.38 -24.31
C VAL A 17 45.97 13.50 -23.21
N HIS A 18 44.92 14.00 -22.60
CA HIS A 18 44.14 13.28 -21.61
C HIS A 18 42.66 13.49 -21.92
N TYR A 19 41.92 12.40 -22.05
CA TYR A 19 40.49 12.37 -22.23
C TYR A 19 39.83 12.04 -20.91
N SER A 20 38.86 12.83 -20.50
CA SER A 20 37.98 12.55 -19.38
C SER A 20 36.75 11.76 -19.84
N ALA A 21 36.03 11.17 -18.92
CA ALA A 21 34.74 10.53 -19.21
C ALA A 21 33.73 11.52 -19.79
N ASP A 22 33.78 12.79 -19.36
CA ASP A 22 32.86 13.85 -19.77
C ASP A 22 33.06 14.31 -21.22
N ASP A 23 34.21 13.96 -21.86
CA ASP A 23 34.48 14.25 -23.27
C ASP A 23 33.67 13.34 -24.22
N PHE A 24 32.97 12.34 -23.67
CA PHE A 24 32.22 11.36 -24.45
C PHE A 24 30.74 11.48 -24.20
N TYR A 25 30.00 11.64 -25.29
CA TYR A 25 28.57 11.81 -25.29
C TYR A 25 27.92 10.78 -26.21
N ASP A 26 26.84 10.16 -25.74
CA ASP A 26 26.00 9.27 -26.53
C ASP A 26 24.52 9.61 -26.33
N GLN A 27 23.89 10.05 -27.40
CA GLN A 27 22.49 10.46 -27.42
C GLN A 27 21.54 9.31 -27.06
N SER A 28 21.93 8.06 -27.37
CA SER A 28 21.07 6.91 -27.08
C SER A 28 20.89 6.68 -25.59
N PHE A 29 21.96 6.84 -24.79
CA PHE A 29 21.86 6.79 -23.33
C PHE A 29 21.06 7.94 -22.75
N VAL A 30 21.26 9.16 -23.28
CA VAL A 30 20.50 10.34 -22.82
C VAL A 30 19.01 10.16 -23.09
N ASN A 31 18.64 9.64 -24.27
CA ASN A 31 17.26 9.35 -24.61
C ASN A 31 16.67 8.28 -23.67
N ARG A 32 17.38 7.18 -23.41
CA ARG A 32 16.94 6.13 -22.49
C ARG A 32 16.74 6.65 -21.06
N ILE A 33 17.64 7.52 -20.58
CA ILE A 33 17.47 8.16 -19.26
C ILE A 33 16.24 9.07 -19.24
N GLY A 34 16.02 9.83 -20.33
CA GLY A 34 14.85 10.70 -20.48
C GLY A 34 13.53 9.92 -20.53
N GLU A 35 13.50 8.80 -21.26
CA GLU A 35 12.34 7.90 -21.31
C GLU A 35 12.06 7.26 -19.95
N ALA A 36 13.10 6.80 -19.24
CA ALA A 36 12.96 6.27 -17.89
C ALA A 36 12.40 7.32 -16.93
N GLN A 37 12.87 8.58 -17.00
CA GLN A 37 12.33 9.68 -16.19
C GLN A 37 10.86 9.93 -16.50
N LYS A 38 10.49 10.01 -17.79
CA LYS A 38 9.10 10.20 -18.20
C LYS A 38 8.18 9.09 -17.72
N ASN A 39 8.68 7.84 -17.72
CA ASN A 39 7.93 6.71 -17.16
C ASN A 39 7.71 6.86 -15.65
N ILE A 40 8.74 7.28 -14.89
CA ILE A 40 8.62 7.56 -13.45
C ILE A 40 7.58 8.65 -13.22
N ASP A 41 7.62 9.75 -13.95
CA ASP A 41 6.68 10.86 -13.80
C ASP A 41 5.23 10.41 -14.05
N ASN A 42 5.01 9.58 -15.08
CA ASN A 42 3.70 9.00 -15.37
C ASN A 42 3.21 8.07 -14.23
N LEU A 43 4.10 7.25 -13.68
CA LEU A 43 3.77 6.37 -12.55
C LEU A 43 3.48 7.16 -11.27
N VAL A 44 4.22 8.24 -11.01
CA VAL A 44 3.97 9.16 -9.88
C VAL A 44 2.59 9.80 -10.00
N ASN A 45 2.22 10.30 -11.19
CA ASN A 45 0.90 10.85 -11.43
C ASN A 45 -0.19 9.80 -11.20
N LYS A 46 -0.01 8.60 -11.75
CA LYS A 46 -0.93 7.48 -11.52
C LYS A 46 -1.05 7.12 -10.05
N ARG A 47 0.07 7.08 -9.29
CA ARG A 47 0.04 6.82 -7.85
C ARG A 47 -0.75 7.89 -7.09
N ASN A 48 -0.59 9.16 -7.45
CA ASN A 48 -1.32 10.27 -6.83
C ASN A 48 -2.83 10.14 -7.08
N ASP A 49 -3.26 9.74 -8.29
CA ASP A 49 -4.67 9.48 -8.59
C ASP A 49 -5.23 8.29 -7.79
N VAL A 50 -4.44 7.23 -7.66
CA VAL A 50 -4.81 6.06 -6.85
C VAL A 50 -4.87 6.43 -5.37
N ASP A 51 -3.95 7.26 -4.88
CA ASP A 51 -3.92 7.73 -3.48
C ASP A 51 -5.16 8.57 -3.16
N ALA A 52 -5.55 9.47 -4.04
CA ALA A 52 -6.79 10.24 -3.89
C ALA A 52 -8.03 9.33 -3.76
N LYS A 53 -8.12 8.29 -4.61
CA LYS A 53 -9.21 7.29 -4.55
C LYS A 53 -9.14 6.44 -3.29
N ARG A 54 -7.94 6.07 -2.82
CA ARG A 54 -7.73 5.34 -1.57
C ARG A 54 -8.21 6.15 -0.37
N LEU A 55 -7.82 7.44 -0.30
CA LEU A 55 -8.27 8.35 0.75
C LEU A 55 -9.78 8.54 0.72
N GLN A 56 -10.38 8.67 -0.46
CA GLN A 56 -11.84 8.76 -0.60
C GLN A 56 -12.55 7.49 -0.12
N ALA A 57 -12.02 6.31 -0.47
CA ALA A 57 -12.57 5.03 -0.02
C ALA A 57 -12.42 4.85 1.50
N GLU A 58 -11.30 5.26 2.08
CA GLU A 58 -11.03 5.27 3.52
C GLU A 58 -12.01 6.20 4.25
N ASP A 59 -12.22 7.40 3.76
CA ASP A 59 -13.17 8.37 4.33
C ASP A 59 -14.60 7.83 4.27
N SER A 60 -15.00 7.24 3.13
CA SER A 60 -16.31 6.61 2.96
C SER A 60 -16.51 5.47 3.95
N TYR A 61 -15.49 4.61 4.15
CA TYR A 61 -15.52 3.53 5.13
C TYR A 61 -15.66 4.07 6.56
N ASN A 62 -14.82 5.03 6.94
CA ASN A 62 -14.81 5.61 8.27
C ASN A 62 -16.11 6.36 8.57
N THR A 63 -16.63 7.10 7.60
CA THR A 63 -17.92 7.82 7.73
C THR A 63 -19.06 6.84 7.89
N PHE A 64 -19.11 5.78 7.08
CA PHE A 64 -20.13 4.75 7.21
C PHE A 64 -20.04 4.02 8.54
N PHE A 65 -18.83 3.58 8.93
CA PHE A 65 -18.57 2.90 10.20
C PHE A 65 -18.98 3.76 11.40
N GLY A 66 -18.63 5.06 11.38
CA GLY A 66 -19.00 6.01 12.45
C GLY A 66 -20.51 6.26 12.56
N ASN A 67 -21.24 6.10 11.46
CA ASN A 67 -22.70 6.27 11.42
C ASN A 67 -23.48 4.94 11.51
N MET A 68 -22.77 3.81 11.56
CA MET A 68 -23.42 2.51 11.66
C MET A 68 -24.14 2.39 13.00
N ARG A 69 -25.41 2.03 12.92
CA ARG A 69 -26.26 1.84 14.09
C ARG A 69 -26.08 0.44 14.67
N ASP A 70 -26.04 0.34 15.98
CA ASP A 70 -26.04 -0.96 16.65
C ASP A 70 -27.39 -1.68 16.48
N TYR A 71 -27.36 -2.99 16.69
CA TYR A 71 -28.55 -3.82 16.55
C TYR A 71 -29.66 -3.41 17.53
N SER A 72 -29.31 -2.99 18.74
CA SER A 72 -30.27 -2.58 19.77
C SER A 72 -31.07 -1.36 19.29
N SER A 73 -30.37 -0.34 18.79
CA SER A 73 -31.00 0.86 18.25
C SER A 73 -31.93 0.59 17.05
N LEU A 74 -31.52 -0.35 16.18
CA LEU A 74 -32.35 -0.78 15.05
C LEU A 74 -33.55 -1.58 15.52
N ASN A 75 -33.40 -2.40 16.55
CA ASN A 75 -34.50 -3.17 17.14
C ASN A 75 -35.51 -2.26 17.83
N ASP A 76 -35.04 -1.27 18.58
CA ASP A 76 -35.92 -0.29 19.24
C ASP A 76 -36.78 0.47 18.20
N GLU A 77 -36.16 0.92 17.09
CA GLU A 77 -36.90 1.54 15.97
C GLU A 77 -37.89 0.56 15.34
N ALA A 78 -37.50 -0.68 15.15
CA ALA A 78 -38.35 -1.71 14.58
C ALA A 78 -39.55 -1.99 15.50
N GLU A 79 -39.31 -2.10 16.81
CA GLU A 79 -40.40 -2.30 17.79
C GLU A 79 -41.41 -1.14 17.78
N ASP A 80 -40.91 0.09 17.69
CA ASP A 80 -41.77 1.27 17.53
C ASP A 80 -42.57 1.25 16.21
N LYS A 81 -41.87 0.93 15.10
CA LYS A 81 -42.49 0.85 13.75
C LYS A 81 -43.61 -0.19 13.67
N PHE A 82 -43.39 -1.34 14.27
CA PHE A 82 -44.38 -2.44 14.25
C PHE A 82 -45.35 -2.40 15.43
N GLY A 83 -45.25 -1.42 16.30
CA GLY A 83 -46.15 -1.23 17.42
C GLY A 83 -46.13 -2.35 18.44
N VAL A 84 -44.95 -2.94 18.67
CA VAL A 84 -44.75 -4.07 19.61
C VAL A 84 -45.24 -3.73 21.00
N LYS A 85 -44.90 -2.54 21.51
CA LYS A 85 -45.34 -2.03 22.81
C LYS A 85 -46.83 -1.90 22.89
N THR A 86 -47.45 -1.29 21.87
CA THR A 86 -48.91 -1.14 21.84
C THR A 86 -49.62 -2.49 21.78
N SER A 87 -49.09 -3.42 21.00
CA SER A 87 -49.65 -4.77 20.90
C SER A 87 -49.47 -5.56 22.22
N MET A 88 -48.34 -5.37 22.92
CA MET A 88 -48.13 -5.93 24.25
C MET A 88 -49.07 -5.37 25.27
N ASP A 89 -49.27 -4.04 25.32
CA ASP A 89 -50.21 -3.38 26.23
C ASP A 89 -51.66 -3.89 26.01
N ASN A 90 -52.05 -4.08 24.73
CA ASN A 90 -53.35 -4.64 24.43
C ASN A 90 -53.52 -6.08 24.88
N TYR A 91 -52.46 -6.89 24.69
CA TYR A 91 -52.42 -8.25 25.18
C TYR A 91 -52.51 -8.30 26.73
N GLU A 92 -51.73 -7.47 27.42
CA GLU A 92 -51.81 -7.39 28.87
C GLU A 92 -53.17 -6.97 29.39
N LYS A 93 -53.78 -5.94 28.79
CA LYS A 93 -55.15 -5.53 29.10
C LYS A 93 -56.17 -6.68 28.94
N SER A 94 -55.99 -7.45 27.86
CA SER A 94 -56.83 -8.60 27.59
C SER A 94 -56.65 -9.72 28.65
N LYS A 95 -55.41 -9.92 29.10
CA LYS A 95 -55.11 -10.83 30.24
C LYS A 95 -55.83 -10.40 31.53
N TYR A 96 -55.79 -9.10 31.84
CA TYR A 96 -56.53 -8.55 32.98
C TYR A 96 -58.02 -8.71 32.82
N ALA A 97 -58.61 -8.52 31.62
CA ALA A 97 -60.01 -8.75 31.35
C ALA A 97 -60.41 -10.23 31.59
N VAL A 98 -59.58 -11.16 31.08
CA VAL A 98 -59.80 -12.60 31.35
C VAL A 98 -59.75 -12.88 32.86
N ALA A 99 -58.70 -12.37 33.58
CA ALA A 99 -58.59 -12.55 35.03
C ALA A 99 -59.77 -11.98 35.82
N ALA A 100 -60.26 -10.83 35.40
CA ALA A 100 -61.45 -10.21 36.03
C ALA A 100 -62.72 -11.09 35.87
N VAL A 101 -62.89 -11.71 34.71
CA VAL A 101 -63.99 -12.64 34.46
C VAL A 101 -63.78 -13.94 35.28
N GLU A 102 -62.52 -14.46 35.34
CA GLU A 102 -62.19 -15.61 36.17
C GLU A 102 -62.46 -15.36 37.63
N GLN A 103 -62.08 -14.17 38.12
CA GLN A 103 -62.39 -13.79 39.50
C GLN A 103 -63.91 -13.68 39.74
N SER A 104 -64.66 -13.15 38.77
CA SER A 104 -66.11 -13.10 38.88
C SER A 104 -66.75 -14.49 38.87
N LEU A 105 -66.22 -15.41 38.07
CA LEU A 105 -66.64 -16.81 38.07
C LEU A 105 -66.27 -17.54 39.37
N SER A 106 -65.11 -17.26 39.98
CA SER A 106 -64.68 -17.87 41.23
C SER A 106 -65.50 -17.39 42.43
N ALA A 107 -66.12 -16.23 42.33
CA ALA A 107 -67.09 -15.76 43.32
C ALA A 107 -68.40 -16.54 43.28
N LEU A 108 -68.67 -17.27 42.20
CA LEU A 108 -69.71 -18.28 42.14
C LEU A 108 -69.19 -19.56 42.85
N PRO A 109 -70.04 -20.49 43.30
CA PRO A 109 -69.62 -21.66 44.09
C PRO A 109 -68.78 -22.67 43.26
N SER A 110 -67.81 -22.20 42.56
CA SER A 110 -66.90 -22.97 41.72
C SER A 110 -65.46 -22.45 41.80
N THR A 111 -64.47 -23.32 41.83
CA THR A 111 -63.05 -23.02 41.82
C THR A 111 -62.53 -23.03 40.39
N ILE A 112 -62.10 -21.87 39.90
CA ILE A 112 -61.41 -21.78 38.63
C ILE A 112 -59.92 -21.70 38.90
N ASN A 113 -59.17 -22.69 38.42
CA ASN A 113 -57.73 -22.73 38.59
C ASN A 113 -57.07 -21.65 37.72
N ARG A 114 -56.34 -20.69 38.35
CA ARG A 114 -55.62 -19.61 37.64
C ARG A 114 -54.28 -20.12 37.10
N ASN A 115 -54.14 -20.28 35.80
CA ASN A 115 -52.85 -20.51 35.16
C ASN A 115 -52.17 -19.19 34.86
N SER A 116 -50.96 -19.03 35.37
CA SER A 116 -50.12 -17.82 35.13
C SER A 116 -49.93 -17.50 33.64
N ASN A 117 -50.06 -18.50 32.78
CA ASN A 117 -49.97 -18.30 31.33
C ASN A 117 -51.31 -17.93 30.66
N MET A 118 -52.36 -17.83 31.43
CA MET A 118 -53.67 -17.27 31.03
C MET A 118 -54.39 -17.93 29.90
N VAL A 119 -53.98 -19.13 29.54
CA VAL A 119 -54.78 -19.98 28.67
C VAL A 119 -55.58 -20.94 29.58
N LEU A 120 -56.82 -20.65 29.72
CA LEU A 120 -57.69 -21.54 30.51
C LEU A 120 -57.76 -22.88 29.81
N THR A 121 -57.57 -23.94 30.60
CA THR A 121 -57.73 -25.29 30.16
C THR A 121 -59.20 -25.61 29.89
N GLN A 122 -59.46 -26.61 29.08
CA GLN A 122 -60.82 -27.02 28.77
C GLN A 122 -61.59 -27.41 30.03
N SER A 123 -60.92 -28.09 31.00
CA SER A 123 -61.50 -28.44 32.29
C SER A 123 -61.98 -27.25 33.10
N GLN A 124 -61.25 -26.13 33.05
CA GLN A 124 -61.66 -24.88 33.73
C GLN A 124 -62.88 -24.24 33.05
N ARG A 125 -62.96 -24.35 31.72
CA ARG A 125 -64.14 -23.92 30.99
C ARG A 125 -65.37 -24.74 31.31
N GLU A 126 -65.21 -26.05 31.36
CA GLU A 126 -66.28 -26.99 31.74
C GLU A 126 -66.80 -26.73 33.14
N LEU A 127 -65.87 -26.50 34.09
CA LEU A 127 -66.26 -26.16 35.46
C LEU A 127 -67.01 -24.82 35.51
N ALA A 128 -66.50 -23.78 34.84
CA ALA A 128 -67.18 -22.48 34.77
C ALA A 128 -68.51 -22.59 34.08
N TYR A 129 -68.62 -23.44 33.07
CA TYR A 129 -69.82 -23.68 32.33
C TYR A 129 -70.92 -24.33 33.19
N ASN A 130 -70.54 -25.28 34.00
CA ASN A 130 -71.48 -26.02 34.89
C ASN A 130 -71.97 -25.18 36.06
N THR A 131 -71.27 -24.17 36.44
CA THR A 131 -71.56 -23.41 37.65
C THR A 131 -71.96 -21.97 37.43
N ALA A 132 -71.64 -21.40 36.26
CA ALA A 132 -71.94 -20.05 35.90
C ALA A 132 -73.14 -20.00 34.96
N ALA A 133 -73.89 -18.90 35.07
CA ALA A 133 -74.93 -18.62 34.06
C ALA A 133 -74.26 -18.51 32.66
N ASP A 134 -74.88 -19.01 31.62
CA ASP A 134 -74.42 -18.97 30.23
C ASP A 134 -73.77 -17.66 29.85
N LYS A 135 -74.29 -16.54 30.38
CA LYS A 135 -73.71 -15.23 30.19
C LYS A 135 -72.22 -15.09 30.57
N TRP A 136 -71.80 -15.69 31.70
CA TRP A 136 -70.42 -15.60 32.15
C TRP A 136 -69.48 -16.49 31.33
N THR A 137 -69.99 -17.66 30.95
CA THR A 137 -69.27 -18.59 30.08
C THR A 137 -69.04 -18.01 28.68
N GLN A 138 -70.09 -17.40 28.11
CA GLN A 138 -69.97 -16.68 26.82
C GLN A 138 -68.98 -15.52 26.92
N ARG A 139 -69.09 -14.73 27.98
CA ARG A 139 -68.13 -13.65 28.22
C ARG A 139 -66.72 -14.14 28.38
N MET A 140 -66.47 -15.23 29.13
CA MET A 140 -65.19 -15.85 29.28
C MET A 140 -64.60 -16.30 27.92
N ASN A 141 -65.42 -16.94 27.08
CA ASN A 141 -64.97 -17.39 25.79
C ASN A 141 -64.62 -16.20 24.87
N THR A 142 -65.40 -15.10 24.94
CA THR A 142 -65.13 -13.89 24.15
C THR A 142 -63.82 -13.25 24.61
N GLU A 143 -63.60 -13.08 25.92
CA GLU A 143 -62.38 -12.46 26.46
C GLU A 143 -61.12 -13.35 26.15
N LYS A 144 -61.24 -14.68 26.25
CA LYS A 144 -60.15 -15.60 25.88
C LYS A 144 -59.85 -15.55 24.40
N GLN A 145 -60.86 -15.49 23.56
CA GLN A 145 -60.66 -15.35 22.12
C GLN A 145 -59.98 -14.02 21.79
N ALA A 146 -60.41 -12.93 22.41
CA ALA A 146 -59.72 -11.63 22.30
C ALA A 146 -58.28 -11.68 22.79
N ALA A 147 -58.03 -12.29 23.95
CA ALA A 147 -56.67 -12.46 24.49
C ALA A 147 -55.76 -13.27 23.53
N SER A 148 -56.29 -14.33 22.94
CA SER A 148 -55.54 -15.13 21.96
C SER A 148 -55.23 -14.32 20.69
N GLN A 149 -56.17 -13.51 20.20
CA GLN A 149 -55.96 -12.62 19.06
C GLN A 149 -54.91 -11.54 19.36
N TYR A 150 -54.95 -10.93 20.54
CA TYR A 150 -53.95 -9.91 20.93
C TYR A 150 -52.59 -10.54 21.18
N GLU A 151 -52.52 -11.78 21.73
CA GLU A 151 -51.28 -12.52 21.86
C GLU A 151 -50.63 -12.78 20.50
N GLN A 152 -51.42 -13.24 19.54
CA GLN A 152 -50.95 -13.49 18.19
C GLN A 152 -50.50 -12.20 17.49
N ALA A 153 -51.26 -11.10 17.65
CA ALA A 153 -50.88 -9.80 17.12
C ALA A 153 -49.56 -9.31 17.69
N TRP A 154 -49.34 -9.47 19.02
CA TRP A 154 -48.09 -9.11 19.65
C TRP A 154 -46.92 -9.98 19.18
N LYS A 155 -47.08 -11.30 19.08
CA LYS A 155 -46.07 -12.22 18.55
C LYS A 155 -45.69 -11.84 17.12
N ASN A 156 -46.68 -11.62 16.26
CA ASN A 156 -46.44 -11.20 14.89
C ASN A 156 -45.71 -9.85 14.78
N ALA A 157 -46.13 -8.86 15.61
CA ALA A 157 -45.46 -7.57 15.67
C ALA A 157 -44.00 -7.71 16.05
N ARG A 158 -43.70 -8.52 17.07
CA ARG A 158 -42.32 -8.80 17.55
C ARG A 158 -41.49 -9.56 16.53
N GLU A 159 -42.03 -10.58 15.89
CA GLU A 159 -41.36 -11.32 14.83
C GLU A 159 -41.04 -10.42 13.65
N ASN A 160 -41.98 -9.58 13.23
CA ASN A 160 -41.75 -8.63 12.16
C ASN A 160 -40.71 -7.56 12.52
N ALA A 161 -40.70 -7.09 13.77
CA ALA A 161 -39.70 -6.14 14.26
C ALA A 161 -38.31 -6.75 14.26
N ASN A 162 -38.17 -7.96 14.79
CA ASN A 162 -36.89 -8.67 14.78
C ASN A 162 -36.37 -8.92 13.36
N ALA A 163 -37.22 -9.44 12.47
CA ALA A 163 -36.84 -9.69 11.08
C ALA A 163 -36.39 -8.41 10.35
N TYR A 164 -37.08 -7.29 10.60
CA TYR A 164 -36.74 -6.01 10.03
C TYR A 164 -35.38 -5.47 10.58
N ALA A 165 -35.18 -5.57 11.90
CA ALA A 165 -33.91 -5.18 12.52
C ALA A 165 -32.74 -6.01 12.01
N GLU A 166 -32.93 -7.33 11.88
CA GLU A 166 -31.93 -8.25 11.32
C GLU A 166 -31.62 -7.91 9.85
N GLN A 167 -32.64 -7.60 9.06
CA GLN A 167 -32.44 -7.20 7.66
C GLN A 167 -31.61 -5.91 7.56
N LEU A 168 -31.97 -4.88 8.32
CA LEU A 168 -31.24 -3.59 8.31
C LEU A 168 -29.80 -3.75 8.78
N TYR A 169 -29.58 -4.51 9.87
CA TYR A 169 -28.25 -4.76 10.38
C TYR A 169 -27.40 -5.57 9.42
N GLY A 170 -28.00 -6.59 8.79
CA GLY A 170 -27.34 -7.37 7.74
C GLY A 170 -26.94 -6.52 6.55
N GLN A 171 -27.80 -5.58 6.13
CA GLN A 171 -27.51 -4.65 5.04
C GLN A 171 -26.36 -3.71 5.42
N GLN A 172 -26.36 -3.12 6.62
CA GLN A 172 -25.24 -2.27 7.07
C GLN A 172 -23.91 -3.05 7.11
N LYS A 173 -23.91 -4.32 7.54
CA LYS A 173 -22.72 -5.16 7.50
C LYS A 173 -22.22 -5.41 6.08
N SER A 174 -23.13 -5.72 5.17
CA SER A 174 -22.79 -5.96 3.75
C SER A 174 -22.22 -4.70 3.10
N ASP A 175 -22.81 -3.54 3.39
CA ASP A 175 -22.34 -2.24 2.87
C ASP A 175 -20.95 -1.91 3.42
N LEU A 176 -20.72 -2.14 4.73
CA LEU A 176 -19.40 -1.96 5.37
C LEU A 176 -18.35 -2.88 4.77
N GLU A 177 -18.69 -4.15 4.53
CA GLU A 177 -17.79 -5.10 3.87
C GLU A 177 -17.42 -4.65 2.48
N SER A 178 -18.41 -4.19 1.70
CA SER A 178 -18.19 -3.64 0.36
C SER A 178 -17.24 -2.43 0.36
N LEU A 179 -17.43 -1.49 1.30
CA LEU A 179 -16.55 -0.33 1.47
C LEU A 179 -15.14 -0.75 1.91
N SER A 180 -15.02 -1.72 2.81
CA SER A 180 -13.75 -2.28 3.24
C SER A 180 -12.97 -2.91 2.07
N LEU A 181 -13.64 -3.69 1.23
CA LEU A 181 -13.05 -4.29 0.03
C LEU A 181 -12.61 -3.22 -0.98
N ALA A 182 -13.41 -2.17 -1.16
CA ALA A 182 -13.06 -1.06 -2.03
C ALA A 182 -11.80 -0.33 -1.54
N TRP A 183 -11.71 -0.04 -0.24
CA TRP A 183 -10.52 0.56 0.37
C TRP A 183 -9.30 -0.34 0.29
N ALA A 184 -9.44 -1.64 0.60
CA ALA A 184 -8.37 -2.61 0.49
C ALA A 184 -7.83 -2.71 -0.96
N GLY A 185 -8.72 -2.75 -1.95
CA GLY A 185 -8.36 -2.78 -3.37
C GLY A 185 -7.58 -1.54 -3.82
N GLN A 186 -8.00 -0.34 -3.39
CA GLN A 186 -7.25 0.89 -3.69
C GLN A 186 -5.88 0.92 -2.97
N SER A 187 -5.80 0.40 -1.75
CA SER A 187 -4.55 0.31 -0.99
C SER A 187 -3.54 -0.64 -1.65
N GLU A 188 -4.02 -1.75 -2.19
CA GLU A 188 -3.18 -2.69 -2.96
C GLU A 188 -2.68 -2.06 -4.28
N LEU A 189 -3.55 -1.37 -5.01
CA LEU A 189 -3.18 -0.64 -6.22
C LEU A 189 -2.14 0.45 -5.94
N TRP A 190 -2.29 1.19 -4.84
CA TRP A 190 -1.32 2.20 -4.41
C TRP A 190 0.05 1.57 -4.12
N LYS A 191 0.07 0.46 -3.38
CA LYS A 191 1.29 -0.30 -3.09
C LYS A 191 1.95 -0.78 -4.38
N LYS A 192 1.20 -1.44 -5.26
CA LYS A 192 1.70 -1.93 -6.55
C LYS A 192 2.29 -0.80 -7.40
N THR A 193 1.63 0.36 -7.46
CA THR A 193 2.14 1.50 -8.23
C THR A 193 3.41 2.07 -7.60
N SER A 194 3.51 2.08 -6.27
CA SER A 194 4.73 2.49 -5.55
C SER A 194 5.89 1.54 -5.82
N ASP A 195 5.65 0.24 -5.86
CA ASP A 195 6.66 -0.76 -6.21
C ASP A 195 7.15 -0.58 -7.66
N GLN A 196 6.24 -0.29 -8.60
CA GLN A 196 6.59 0.03 -9.99
C GLN A 196 7.45 1.29 -10.11
N ILE A 197 7.21 2.31 -9.29
CA ILE A 197 8.06 3.51 -9.24
C ILE A 197 9.47 3.14 -8.78
N ASN A 198 9.60 2.35 -7.71
CA ASN A 198 10.90 1.90 -7.20
C ASN A 198 11.68 1.10 -8.27
N GLU A 199 11.01 0.22 -9.00
CA GLU A 199 11.61 -0.54 -10.11
C GLU A 199 12.05 0.38 -11.25
N ALA A 200 11.23 1.35 -11.63
CA ALA A 200 11.56 2.31 -12.68
C ALA A 200 12.74 3.23 -12.28
N GLU A 201 12.82 3.64 -11.00
CA GLU A 201 13.96 4.37 -10.46
C GLU A 201 15.24 3.53 -10.48
N ALA A 202 15.17 2.27 -10.06
CA ALA A 202 16.30 1.34 -10.12
C ALA A 202 16.79 1.16 -11.55
N PHE A 203 15.88 0.98 -12.51
CA PHE A 203 16.23 0.92 -13.93
C PHE A 203 16.92 2.19 -14.43
N LYS A 204 16.40 3.37 -14.09
CA LYS A 204 17.02 4.65 -14.44
C LYS A 204 18.44 4.78 -13.88
N TRP A 205 18.65 4.37 -12.63
CA TRP A 205 19.97 4.33 -12.02
C TRP A 205 20.92 3.37 -12.72
N GLN A 206 20.43 2.20 -13.13
CA GLN A 206 21.21 1.24 -13.91
C GLN A 206 21.65 1.85 -15.25
N VAL A 207 20.74 2.45 -15.99
CA VAL A 207 21.07 3.10 -17.28
C VAL A 207 22.11 4.22 -17.09
N LYS A 208 22.00 5.02 -16.02
CA LYS A 208 23.00 6.04 -15.69
C LYS A 208 24.37 5.46 -15.35
N SER A 209 24.39 4.34 -14.64
CA SER A 209 25.64 3.62 -14.34
C SER A 209 26.28 3.10 -15.62
N ASP A 210 25.50 2.42 -16.47
CA ASP A 210 25.96 1.89 -17.74
C ASP A 210 26.53 3.01 -18.65
N TYR A 211 25.88 4.18 -18.65
CA TYR A 211 26.36 5.34 -19.40
C TYR A 211 27.72 5.83 -18.90
N ARG A 212 27.90 5.96 -17.57
CA ARG A 212 29.19 6.32 -16.97
C ARG A 212 30.28 5.32 -17.30
N ASP A 213 29.94 4.03 -17.23
CA ASP A 213 30.87 2.96 -17.54
C ASP A 213 31.31 2.97 -18.99
N TRP A 214 30.37 3.24 -19.89
CA TRP A 214 30.67 3.45 -21.32
C TRP A 214 31.58 4.67 -21.53
N GLN A 215 31.28 5.83 -20.93
CA GLN A 215 32.09 7.04 -21.01
C GLN A 215 33.54 6.78 -20.52
N TRP A 216 33.69 6.10 -19.39
CA TRP A 216 35.00 5.71 -18.85
C TRP A 216 35.76 4.78 -19.80
N ASN A 217 35.08 3.81 -20.37
CA ASN A 217 35.69 2.89 -21.32
C ASN A 217 36.18 3.63 -22.58
N GLN A 218 35.38 4.56 -23.11
CA GLN A 218 35.79 5.39 -24.25
C GLN A 218 37.02 6.25 -23.91
N ALA A 219 37.00 6.92 -22.76
CA ALA A 219 38.14 7.69 -22.27
C ALA A 219 39.39 6.84 -22.12
N ASN A 220 39.24 5.65 -21.54
CA ASN A 220 40.37 4.74 -21.35
C ASN A 220 40.99 4.27 -22.67
N ILE A 221 40.15 3.85 -23.63
CA ILE A 221 40.58 3.46 -24.98
C ILE A 221 41.35 4.60 -25.66
N LYS A 222 40.80 5.83 -25.62
CA LYS A 222 41.44 7.01 -26.23
C LYS A 222 42.74 7.37 -25.55
N ASN A 223 42.80 7.28 -24.23
CA ASN A 223 44.03 7.53 -23.46
C ASN A 223 45.10 6.48 -23.75
N GLN A 224 44.73 5.19 -23.86
CA GLN A 224 45.64 4.13 -24.26
C GLN A 224 46.20 4.37 -25.65
N TYR A 225 45.35 4.74 -26.62
CA TYR A 225 45.74 5.07 -27.96
C TYR A 225 46.71 6.28 -28.02
N ALA A 226 46.37 7.35 -27.25
CA ALA A 226 47.27 8.53 -27.16
C ALA A 226 48.61 8.17 -26.57
N ARG A 227 48.68 7.31 -25.55
CA ARG A 227 49.88 6.81 -24.97
C ARG A 227 50.72 5.97 -25.96
N ALA A 228 50.05 5.07 -26.68
CA ALA A 228 50.73 4.25 -27.68
C ALA A 228 51.37 5.13 -28.78
N LYS A 229 50.65 6.15 -29.23
CA LYS A 229 51.20 7.14 -30.18
C LYS A 229 52.35 7.96 -29.60
N ALA A 230 52.22 8.39 -28.34
CA ALA A 230 53.29 9.08 -27.64
C ALA A 230 54.53 8.18 -27.51
N GLN A 231 54.35 6.91 -27.16
CA GLN A 231 55.44 5.94 -27.08
C GLN A 231 56.11 5.71 -28.44
N ASP A 232 55.31 5.62 -29.53
CA ASP A 232 55.86 5.49 -30.88
C ASP A 232 56.65 6.75 -31.29
N ALA A 233 56.11 7.95 -31.00
CA ALA A 233 56.83 9.20 -31.25
C ALA A 233 58.15 9.27 -30.42
N PHE A 234 58.09 8.80 -29.15
CA PHE A 234 59.27 8.72 -28.32
C PHE A 234 60.32 7.75 -28.88
N ASN A 235 59.87 6.56 -29.28
CA ASN A 235 60.80 5.59 -29.90
C ASN A 235 61.46 6.17 -31.17
N ARG A 236 60.68 6.86 -32.02
CA ARG A 236 61.24 7.56 -33.18
C ARG A 236 62.22 8.66 -32.77
N TYR A 237 61.90 9.40 -31.69
CA TYR A 237 62.84 10.39 -31.16
C TYR A 237 64.16 9.77 -30.68
N ILE A 238 64.11 8.63 -29.99
CA ILE A 238 65.27 7.90 -29.55
C ILE A 238 66.14 7.50 -30.72
N ILE A 239 65.52 6.91 -31.75
CA ILE A 239 66.24 6.48 -32.98
C ILE A 239 66.86 7.69 -33.68
N GLN A 240 66.16 8.79 -33.75
CA GLN A 240 66.65 10.01 -34.40
C GLN A 240 67.85 10.62 -33.64
N LEU A 241 67.79 10.61 -32.28
CA LEU A 241 68.91 11.05 -31.47
C LEU A 241 70.14 10.17 -31.60
N GLN A 242 69.96 8.87 -31.74
CA GLN A 242 71.07 7.94 -32.01
C GLN A 242 71.77 8.27 -33.35
N TYR A 243 70.99 8.69 -34.31
CA TYR A 243 71.55 9.12 -35.61
C TYR A 243 72.19 10.50 -35.58
N GLU A 244 71.63 11.44 -34.78
CA GLU A 244 72.07 12.84 -34.77
C GLU A 244 73.36 13.06 -33.93
N ASN A 245 73.60 12.25 -32.91
CA ASN A 245 74.83 12.49 -32.07
C ASN A 245 75.17 11.45 -31.06
N VAL A 246 76.30 10.83 -31.21
CA VAL A 246 77.03 10.00 -30.23
C VAL A 246 77.61 10.86 -29.07
N ALA A 247 77.74 12.19 -29.27
CA ALA A 247 78.30 13.12 -28.32
C ALA A 247 77.43 13.65 -27.17
N ARG A 248 76.12 13.38 -27.20
CA ARG A 248 75.19 13.88 -26.16
C ARG A 248 74.55 12.79 -25.26
N GLN A 249 75.27 11.69 -25.05
CA GLN A 249 74.69 10.57 -24.25
C GLN A 249 74.35 10.95 -22.82
N GLU A 250 75.07 11.90 -22.17
CA GLU A 250 74.73 12.34 -20.81
C GLU A 250 73.46 13.17 -20.73
N GLU A 251 73.19 14.04 -21.64
CA GLU A 251 72.00 14.87 -21.69
C GLU A 251 70.72 14.02 -22.03
N TYR A 252 70.94 13.01 -22.87
CA TYR A 252 69.96 12.02 -23.22
C TYR A 252 69.52 11.19 -21.98
N GLY A 253 70.49 10.72 -21.19
CA GLY A 253 70.20 9.94 -19.99
C GLY A 253 69.38 10.74 -18.94
N LYS A 254 69.68 12.02 -18.76
CA LYS A 254 68.89 12.88 -17.84
C LYS A 254 67.47 13.08 -18.34
N ARG A 255 67.25 13.32 -19.62
CA ARG A 255 65.93 13.48 -20.23
C ARG A 255 65.11 12.19 -20.18
N MET A 256 65.72 11.04 -20.35
CA MET A 256 65.09 9.73 -20.24
C MET A 256 64.56 9.46 -18.83
N ALA A 257 65.37 9.79 -17.81
CA ALA A 257 64.97 9.62 -16.41
C ALA A 257 63.79 10.52 -16.05
N GLU A 258 63.74 11.74 -16.56
CA GLU A 258 62.65 12.68 -16.33
C GLU A 258 61.35 12.24 -17.01
N LEU A 259 61.41 11.67 -18.20
CA LEU A 259 60.28 11.11 -18.93
C LEU A 259 59.68 9.84 -18.29
N GLU A 260 60.57 8.97 -17.79
CA GLU A 260 60.17 7.77 -17.05
C GLU A 260 59.44 8.14 -15.76
N LEU A 261 59.89 9.18 -15.06
CA LEU A 261 59.24 9.71 -13.85
C LEU A 261 57.86 10.27 -14.14
N GLN A 262 57.70 11.03 -15.23
CA GLN A 262 56.40 11.57 -15.64
C GLN A 262 55.41 10.46 -16.02
N ARG A 263 55.89 9.39 -16.65
CA ARG A 263 55.08 8.21 -16.99
C ARG A 263 54.57 7.49 -15.73
N GLN A 264 55.49 7.23 -14.77
CA GLN A 264 55.13 6.59 -13.50
C GLN A 264 54.08 7.41 -12.71
N GLN A 265 54.27 8.72 -12.63
CA GLN A 265 53.28 9.60 -11.96
C GLN A 265 51.91 9.60 -12.66
N SER A 266 51.90 9.47 -13.98
CA SER A 266 50.64 9.36 -14.76
C SER A 266 49.95 8.00 -14.50
N GLU A 267 50.71 6.91 -14.41
CA GLU A 267 50.19 5.57 -14.10
C GLU A 267 49.70 5.46 -12.65
N GLU A 268 50.38 6.08 -11.69
CA GLU A 268 49.93 6.14 -10.29
C GLU A 268 48.60 6.90 -10.11
N ARG A 269 48.46 8.06 -10.78
CA ARG A 269 47.19 8.80 -10.73
C ARG A 269 46.03 8.03 -11.32
N MET A 270 46.30 7.24 -12.36
CA MET A 270 45.27 6.39 -12.97
C MET A 270 44.87 5.22 -12.07
N ALA A 271 45.84 4.58 -11.42
CA ALA A 271 45.58 3.50 -10.48
C ALA A 271 44.73 3.98 -9.29
N GLN A 272 45.05 5.19 -8.76
CA GLN A 272 44.25 5.81 -7.70
C GLN A 272 42.81 6.12 -8.14
N MET A 273 42.60 6.61 -9.36
CA MET A 273 41.25 6.87 -9.87
C MET A 273 40.43 5.58 -10.06
N ILE A 274 41.08 4.50 -10.51
CA ILE A 274 40.41 3.18 -10.64
C ILE A 274 40.07 2.62 -9.26
N ALA A 275 40.95 2.73 -8.27
CA ALA A 275 40.70 2.27 -6.90
C ALA A 275 39.51 3.02 -6.26
N ASN A 276 39.49 4.34 -6.36
CA ASN A 276 38.41 5.17 -5.84
C ASN A 276 37.04 4.86 -6.51
N ARG A 277 37.05 4.47 -7.78
CA ARG A 277 35.86 4.03 -8.49
C ARG A 277 35.33 2.68 -7.99
N TYR A 278 36.24 1.75 -7.74
CA TYR A 278 35.86 0.44 -7.21
C TYR A 278 35.21 0.55 -5.82
N TYR A 279 35.74 1.42 -4.95
CA TYR A 279 35.15 1.70 -3.64
C TYR A 279 33.72 2.32 -3.77
N ARG A 280 33.52 3.29 -4.65
CA ARG A 280 32.17 3.88 -4.90
C ARG A 280 31.17 2.89 -5.49
N GLN A 281 31.63 1.96 -6.34
CA GLN A 281 30.76 0.87 -6.84
C GLN A 281 30.40 -0.14 -5.77
N GLN A 282 31.31 -0.46 -4.84
CA GLN A 282 31.00 -1.31 -3.68
C GLN A 282 29.99 -0.63 -2.74
N GLU A 283 30.17 0.65 -2.43
CA GLU A 283 29.20 1.40 -1.62
C GLU A 283 27.82 1.47 -2.29
N ALA A 284 27.76 1.72 -3.59
CA ALA A 284 26.51 1.72 -4.34
C ALA A 284 25.83 0.34 -4.37
N ARG A 285 26.61 -0.75 -4.46
CA ARG A 285 26.09 -2.13 -4.37
C ARG A 285 25.67 -2.50 -2.96
N GLN A 286 26.37 -2.03 -1.93
CA GLN A 286 25.98 -2.25 -0.53
C GLN A 286 24.74 -1.46 -0.16
N THR A 287 24.59 -0.21 -0.64
CA THR A 287 23.38 0.60 -0.46
C THR A 287 22.18 0.00 -1.23
N ALA A 288 22.37 -0.46 -2.45
CA ALA A 288 21.34 -1.16 -3.21
C ALA A 288 20.93 -2.50 -2.58
N SER A 289 21.89 -3.23 -2.01
CA SER A 289 21.65 -4.48 -1.26
C SER A 289 20.95 -4.22 0.07
N ALA A 290 21.29 -3.15 0.79
CA ALA A 290 20.64 -2.74 2.03
C ALA A 290 19.20 -2.28 1.80
N VAL A 291 18.93 -1.64 0.67
CA VAL A 291 17.55 -1.25 0.25
C VAL A 291 16.72 -2.47 -0.14
N ASN A 292 17.34 -3.50 -0.75
CA ASN A 292 16.65 -4.73 -1.14
C ASN A 292 16.47 -5.76 -0.01
N SER A 293 17.37 -5.76 0.99
CA SER A 293 17.30 -6.69 2.14
C SER A 293 16.52 -6.16 3.33
N GLY A 294 16.19 -4.87 3.33
CA GLY A 294 15.29 -4.25 4.31
C GLY A 294 13.83 -4.60 4.03
N GLY A 295 13.43 -5.82 4.44
CA GLY A 295 12.04 -6.24 4.41
C GLY A 295 11.12 -5.23 5.12
N LEU A 296 9.83 -5.33 4.83
CA LEU A 296 8.69 -4.47 5.19
C LEU A 296 8.71 -3.85 6.61
N LEU A 297 9.41 -4.45 7.57
CA LEU A 297 9.47 -4.00 8.97
C LEU A 297 10.44 -2.82 9.23
N GLY A 298 11.47 -2.65 8.41
CA GLY A 298 12.41 -1.53 8.53
C GLY A 298 11.85 -0.20 8.01
N ARG A 299 10.89 -0.24 7.09
CA ARG A 299 10.26 0.96 6.50
C ARG A 299 9.17 1.59 7.37
N LEU A 300 8.52 0.82 8.24
CA LEU A 300 7.52 1.34 9.19
C LEU A 300 8.16 2.11 10.35
N ALA A 301 9.39 1.79 10.74
CA ALA A 301 10.09 2.49 11.81
C ALA A 301 10.56 3.91 11.42
N TYR A 302 10.82 4.17 10.14
CA TYR A 302 11.29 5.48 9.67
C TYR A 302 10.16 6.52 9.61
N PHE A 303 8.90 6.10 9.37
CA PHE A 303 7.75 7.01 9.34
C PHE A 303 7.18 7.35 10.72
N SER A 304 7.56 6.63 11.78
CA SER A 304 7.08 6.89 13.14
C SER A 304 7.94 7.89 13.93
N GLN A 305 9.09 8.32 13.41
CA GLN A 305 10.00 9.27 14.09
C GLN A 305 9.97 10.69 13.51
N SER A 306 9.11 10.97 12.51
CA SER A 306 8.97 12.31 11.93
C SER A 306 7.58 12.85 12.24
N LYS A 307 7.29 13.05 13.51
CA LYS A 307 6.26 13.98 13.98
C LYS A 307 6.80 14.72 15.20
#